data_a2b8871a6bb015decdf4760ed1ae5f88
#
_entry.id   a2b8871a6bb015decdf4760ed1ae5f88
#
_cell.length_a   1.000
_cell.length_b   1.000
_cell.length_c   1.000
_cell.angle_alpha   90.00
_cell.angle_beta   90.00
_cell.angle_gamma   90.00
#
_symmetry.space_group_name_H-M   'P 1'
#
loop_
_entity.id
_entity.type
_entity.pdbx_description
1 polymer ?
#
loop_
_entity_poly.entity_id
_entity_poly.type
_entity_poly.pdbx_seq_one_letter_code
_entity_poly.pdbx_strand_id
1 'polypeptide(L)'
;EWYELRKGMLTASSLACALGDDHFKSRDQLILEKVENKEIPFVPNPITEWGVKYEEIATKFYESLNNVKIIEFGLIPHPNFTIFGASPDGICSNDSPNEYVGRMLEIKCPPKRKFTKTCPPHYLMQVQGQLEVCDLDHCDFFQVKIEDYENFEEYEKDLFLDDDVILPGR
;
A
#
# COMPACT_ATOMS: atom_id res chain seq x y z
N GLU A 1 -2.61 3.11 -19.59
CA GLU A 1 -1.18 2.76 -19.67
C GLU A 1 -0.75 1.86 -18.51
N TRP A 2 -0.91 2.27 -17.24
CA TRP A 2 -0.57 1.47 -16.05
C TRP A 2 -1.27 0.09 -16.01
N TYR A 3 -2.57 0.05 -16.31
CA TYR A 3 -3.34 -1.21 -16.37
C TYR A 3 -2.83 -2.16 -17.47
N GLU A 4 -2.45 -1.64 -18.63
CA GLU A 4 -1.96 -2.43 -19.75
C GLU A 4 -0.60 -3.07 -19.44
N LEU A 5 0.31 -2.30 -18.85
CA LEU A 5 1.60 -2.82 -18.38
C LEU A 5 1.42 -3.92 -17.34
N ARG A 6 0.48 -3.74 -16.43
CA ARG A 6 0.20 -4.67 -15.34
C ARG A 6 -0.39 -6.01 -15.80
N LYS A 7 -1.13 -6.03 -16.92
CA LYS A 7 -1.71 -7.26 -17.48
C LYS A 7 -0.64 -8.31 -17.81
N GLY A 8 0.46 -7.90 -18.41
CA GLY A 8 1.55 -8.78 -18.84
C GLY A 8 2.56 -9.15 -17.75
N MET A 9 2.43 -8.60 -16.53
CA MET A 9 3.44 -8.73 -15.49
C MET A 9 2.87 -9.40 -14.24
N LEU A 10 3.66 -10.23 -13.58
CA LEU A 10 3.45 -10.57 -12.17
C LEU A 10 3.88 -9.38 -11.33
N THR A 11 2.99 -8.87 -10.48
CA THR A 11 3.33 -7.76 -9.60
C THR A 11 3.57 -8.22 -8.17
N ALA A 12 4.38 -7.48 -7.42
CA ALA A 12 4.68 -7.79 -6.02
C ALA A 12 3.41 -7.98 -5.17
N SER A 13 2.35 -7.21 -5.44
CA SER A 13 1.04 -7.37 -4.77
C SER A 13 0.33 -8.71 -5.06
N SER A 14 0.73 -9.42 -6.11
CA SER A 14 0.20 -10.75 -6.47
C SER A 14 1.13 -11.88 -6.05
N LEU A 15 2.25 -11.59 -5.39
CA LEU A 15 3.28 -12.59 -5.08
C LEU A 15 2.77 -13.66 -4.12
N ALA A 16 2.04 -13.29 -3.07
CA ALA A 16 1.41 -14.25 -2.16
C ALA A 16 0.47 -15.20 -2.90
N CYS A 17 -0.35 -14.68 -3.82
CA CYS A 17 -1.22 -15.49 -4.66
C CYS A 17 -0.43 -16.44 -5.57
N ALA A 18 0.64 -15.97 -6.21
CA ALA A 18 1.51 -16.79 -7.04
C ALA A 18 2.20 -17.92 -6.29
N LEU A 19 2.52 -17.70 -5.02
CA LEU A 19 3.10 -18.68 -4.10
C LEU A 19 2.07 -19.61 -3.44
N GLY A 20 0.77 -19.33 -3.58
CA GLY A 20 -0.31 -20.12 -3.01
C GLY A 20 -0.70 -19.76 -1.58
N ASP A 21 -0.22 -18.62 -1.07
CA ASP A 21 -0.45 -18.13 0.30
C ASP A 21 -1.47 -16.96 0.36
N ASP A 22 -2.27 -16.79 -0.68
CA ASP A 22 -3.36 -15.80 -0.70
C ASP A 22 -4.68 -16.45 -0.29
N HIS A 23 -5.39 -15.79 0.64
CA HIS A 23 -6.70 -16.24 1.11
C HIS A 23 -7.87 -15.78 0.22
N PHE A 24 -7.65 -14.82 -0.67
CA PHE A 24 -8.69 -14.20 -1.49
C PHE A 24 -8.74 -14.73 -2.91
N LYS A 25 -7.59 -15.19 -3.45
CA LYS A 25 -7.47 -15.66 -4.82
C LYS A 25 -6.55 -16.86 -4.90
N SER A 26 -6.94 -17.87 -5.69
CA SER A 26 -6.08 -19.01 -5.96
C SER A 26 -5.02 -18.71 -7.03
N ARG A 27 -3.92 -19.45 -6.98
CA ARG A 27 -2.87 -19.41 -8.02
C ARG A 27 -3.42 -19.66 -9.42
N ASP A 28 -4.33 -20.63 -9.56
CA ASP A 28 -4.93 -20.97 -10.85
C ASP A 28 -5.77 -19.81 -11.42
N GLN A 29 -6.51 -19.12 -10.56
CA GLN A 29 -7.24 -17.91 -10.96
C GLN A 29 -6.29 -16.82 -11.44
N LEU A 30 -5.16 -16.59 -10.72
CA LEU A 30 -4.16 -15.63 -11.15
C LEU A 30 -3.54 -15.98 -12.50
N ILE A 31 -3.22 -17.26 -12.73
CA ILE A 31 -2.70 -17.74 -14.01
C ILE A 31 -3.69 -17.49 -15.13
N LEU A 32 -4.96 -17.85 -14.95
CA LEU A 32 -6.02 -17.65 -15.93
C LEU A 32 -6.17 -16.16 -16.29
N GLU A 33 -6.17 -15.27 -15.30
CA GLU A 33 -6.23 -13.82 -15.53
C GLU A 33 -5.05 -13.31 -16.37
N LYS A 34 -3.85 -13.86 -16.16
CA LYS A 34 -2.65 -13.44 -16.89
C LYS A 34 -2.57 -14.02 -18.31
N VAL A 35 -3.05 -15.25 -18.51
CA VAL A 35 -2.98 -15.94 -19.79
C VAL A 35 -4.13 -15.56 -20.71
N GLU A 36 -5.35 -15.47 -20.20
CA GLU A 36 -6.53 -15.23 -21.02
C GLU A 36 -6.60 -13.78 -21.56
N ASN A 37 -5.84 -12.86 -20.98
CA ASN A 37 -5.83 -11.43 -21.34
C ASN A 37 -7.24 -10.85 -21.53
N LYS A 38 -8.23 -11.49 -20.87
CA LYS A 38 -9.62 -11.01 -20.88
C LYS A 38 -9.71 -9.79 -19.98
N GLU A 39 -10.43 -8.78 -20.46
CA GLU A 39 -10.90 -7.72 -19.59
C GLU A 39 -11.85 -8.33 -18.56
N ILE A 40 -11.30 -8.62 -17.36
CA ILE A 40 -12.16 -8.98 -16.25
C ILE A 40 -12.87 -7.68 -15.86
N PRO A 41 -14.20 -7.67 -15.89
CA PRO A 41 -14.94 -6.49 -15.47
C PRO A 41 -14.45 -6.08 -14.07
N PHE A 42 -14.06 -4.84 -13.93
CA PHE A 42 -13.72 -4.30 -12.62
C PHE A 42 -14.96 -4.40 -11.72
N VAL A 43 -14.89 -5.28 -10.75
CA VAL A 43 -15.93 -5.36 -9.71
C VAL A 43 -15.46 -4.46 -8.57
N PRO A 44 -16.17 -3.35 -8.31
CA PRO A 44 -15.85 -2.48 -7.18
C PRO A 44 -15.81 -3.28 -5.89
N ASN A 45 -14.70 -3.20 -5.18
CA ASN A 45 -14.56 -3.77 -3.85
C ASN A 45 -14.49 -2.63 -2.84
N PRO A 46 -15.48 -2.47 -1.96
CA PRO A 46 -15.54 -1.37 -1.00
C PRO A 46 -14.28 -1.24 -0.14
N ILE A 47 -13.60 -2.36 0.16
CA ILE A 47 -12.34 -2.35 0.93
C ILE A 47 -11.21 -1.73 0.11
N THR A 48 -11.11 -2.08 -1.18
CA THR A 48 -10.10 -1.54 -2.08
C THR A 48 -10.38 -0.06 -2.37
N GLU A 49 -11.65 0.31 -2.61
CA GLU A 49 -12.05 1.70 -2.81
C GLU A 49 -11.75 2.57 -1.59
N TRP A 50 -11.98 2.04 -0.38
CA TRP A 50 -11.59 2.69 0.87
C TRP A 50 -10.08 2.93 0.94
N GLY A 51 -9.27 1.92 0.61
CA GLY A 51 -7.82 2.04 0.58
C GLY A 51 -7.36 3.16 -0.36
N VAL A 52 -7.84 3.15 -1.61
CA VAL A 52 -7.51 4.16 -2.63
C VAL A 52 -7.96 5.57 -2.19
N LYS A 53 -9.15 5.69 -1.60
CA LYS A 53 -9.70 6.98 -1.12
C LYS A 53 -8.78 7.65 -0.09
N TYR A 54 -8.17 6.86 0.79
CA TYR A 54 -7.45 7.38 1.95
C TYR A 54 -5.92 7.27 1.86
N GLU A 55 -5.39 6.70 0.80
CA GLU A 55 -3.96 6.51 0.60
C GLU A 55 -3.19 7.83 0.63
N GLU A 56 -3.67 8.87 -0.09
CA GLU A 56 -3.05 10.20 -0.08
C GLU A 56 -3.06 10.84 1.33
N ILE A 57 -4.15 10.68 2.08
CA ILE A 57 -4.26 11.21 3.44
C ILE A 57 -3.27 10.48 4.36
N ALA A 58 -3.17 9.17 4.24
CA ALA A 58 -2.24 8.36 5.01
C ALA A 58 -0.78 8.69 4.67
N THR A 59 -0.47 8.95 3.39
CA THR A 59 0.85 9.42 2.94
C THR A 59 1.21 10.74 3.60
N LYS A 60 0.32 11.75 3.55
CA LYS A 60 0.54 13.06 4.19
C LYS A 60 0.71 12.94 5.71
N PHE A 61 -0.05 12.04 6.33
CA PHE A 61 0.09 11.78 7.76
C PHE A 61 1.45 11.16 8.10
N TYR A 62 1.92 10.19 7.30
CA TYR A 62 3.24 9.60 7.45
C TYR A 62 4.35 10.64 7.25
N GLU A 63 4.24 11.49 6.22
CA GLU A 63 5.17 12.60 5.97
C GLU A 63 5.28 13.55 7.17
N SER A 64 4.14 13.96 7.71
CA SER A 64 4.09 14.85 8.87
C SER A 64 4.67 14.20 10.13
N LEU A 65 4.35 12.94 10.37
CA LEU A 65 4.79 12.20 11.56
C LEU A 65 6.31 12.02 11.61
N ASN A 66 6.93 11.79 10.46
CA ASN A 66 8.36 11.46 10.35
C ASN A 66 9.19 12.63 9.81
N ASN A 67 8.56 13.76 9.46
CA ASN A 67 9.21 14.90 8.80
C ASN A 67 9.97 14.48 7.52
N VAL A 68 9.33 13.66 6.70
CA VAL A 68 9.86 13.14 5.44
C VAL A 68 9.06 13.67 4.25
N LYS A 69 9.60 13.47 3.04
CA LYS A 69 8.88 13.72 1.80
C LYS A 69 8.84 12.45 0.95
N ILE A 70 7.64 12.06 0.57
CA ILE A 70 7.38 10.86 -0.23
C ILE A 70 7.33 11.22 -1.71
N ILE A 71 7.97 10.40 -2.55
CA ILE A 71 7.83 10.40 -3.99
C ILE A 71 7.05 9.16 -4.38
N GLU A 72 5.96 9.37 -5.13
CA GLU A 72 5.15 8.30 -5.70
C GLU A 72 5.73 7.82 -7.02
N PHE A 73 5.62 6.52 -7.25
CA PHE A 73 6.05 5.85 -8.46
C PHE A 73 4.89 5.04 -9.05
N GLY A 74 4.85 4.97 -10.37
CA GLY A 74 3.96 4.04 -11.06
C GLY A 74 4.45 2.59 -10.96
N LEU A 75 4.11 1.79 -11.96
CA LEU A 75 4.62 0.42 -12.07
C LEU A 75 6.10 0.45 -12.50
N ILE A 76 6.96 -0.10 -11.65
CA ILE A 76 8.39 -0.25 -11.88
C ILE A 76 8.65 -1.69 -12.32
N PRO A 77 9.15 -1.95 -13.54
CA PRO A 77 9.56 -3.29 -13.95
C PRO A 77 10.88 -3.67 -13.29
N HIS A 78 11.03 -4.95 -12.95
CA HIS A 78 12.29 -5.48 -12.42
C HIS A 78 13.40 -5.38 -13.49
N PRO A 79 14.60 -4.90 -13.15
CA PRO A 79 15.65 -4.64 -14.14
C PRO A 79 16.12 -5.88 -14.92
N ASN A 80 16.07 -7.06 -14.27
CA ASN A 80 16.52 -8.32 -14.88
C ASN A 80 15.39 -9.27 -15.26
N PHE A 81 14.19 -9.13 -14.69
CA PHE A 81 13.03 -10.01 -14.89
C PHE A 81 11.84 -9.19 -15.39
N THR A 82 11.78 -8.93 -16.67
CA THR A 82 10.79 -8.04 -17.30
C THR A 82 9.33 -8.46 -17.09
N ILE A 83 9.10 -9.74 -16.70
CA ILE A 83 7.76 -10.27 -16.34
C ILE A 83 7.38 -9.96 -14.89
N PHE A 84 8.25 -9.38 -14.09
CA PHE A 84 8.01 -9.02 -12.70
C PHE A 84 8.12 -7.52 -12.49
N GLY A 85 7.29 -6.97 -11.62
CA GLY A 85 7.30 -5.54 -11.32
C GLY A 85 6.62 -5.21 -10.01
N ALA A 86 6.77 -3.96 -9.58
CA ALA A 86 6.21 -3.45 -8.34
C ALA A 86 5.68 -2.02 -8.49
N SER A 87 4.70 -1.68 -7.67
CA SER A 87 4.21 -0.32 -7.47
C SER A 87 4.21 -0.08 -5.97
N PRO A 88 5.29 0.44 -5.39
CA PRO A 88 5.27 0.89 -4.00
C PRO A 88 4.36 2.12 -3.84
N ASP A 89 3.77 2.29 -2.68
CA ASP A 89 2.95 3.48 -2.38
C ASP A 89 3.81 4.74 -2.31
N GLY A 90 5.11 4.59 -2.01
CA GLY A 90 6.09 5.65 -2.14
C GLY A 90 7.48 5.29 -1.65
N ILE A 91 8.41 6.22 -1.89
CA ILE A 91 9.80 6.14 -1.43
C ILE A 91 10.21 7.49 -0.87
N CYS A 92 10.85 7.53 0.29
CA CYS A 92 11.36 8.75 0.90
C CYS A 92 12.41 9.41 0.01
N SER A 93 12.18 10.68 -0.31
CA SER A 93 13.06 11.48 -1.19
C SER A 93 14.36 11.89 -0.51
N ASN A 94 15.28 12.42 -1.31
CA ASN A 94 16.54 13.00 -0.82
C ASN A 94 16.35 14.26 0.06
N ASP A 95 15.14 14.83 0.07
CA ASP A 95 14.81 15.96 0.93
C ASP A 95 14.39 15.52 2.33
N SER A 96 14.32 14.21 2.56
CA SER A 96 14.04 13.61 3.86
C SER A 96 15.29 13.53 4.74
N PRO A 97 15.17 13.36 6.08
CA PRO A 97 16.30 13.05 6.94
C PRO A 97 17.08 11.83 6.43
N ASN A 98 18.40 11.84 6.58
CA ASN A 98 19.29 10.84 5.97
C ASN A 98 18.92 9.38 6.30
N GLU A 99 18.42 9.12 7.51
CA GLU A 99 17.98 7.79 7.94
C GLU A 99 16.71 7.28 7.23
N TYR A 100 16.00 8.18 6.55
CA TYR A 100 14.81 7.85 5.77
C TYR A 100 15.05 7.83 4.26
N VAL A 101 16.11 8.46 3.76
CA VAL A 101 16.37 8.52 2.31
C VAL A 101 16.39 7.13 1.69
N GLY A 102 15.57 6.91 0.65
CA GLY A 102 15.42 5.62 -0.02
C GLY A 102 14.58 4.59 0.76
N ARG A 103 14.02 4.93 1.92
CA ARG A 103 13.10 4.05 2.64
C ARG A 103 11.78 3.98 1.90
N MET A 104 11.35 2.78 1.58
CA MET A 104 10.08 2.51 0.91
C MET A 104 8.92 2.60 1.91
N LEU A 105 7.76 3.00 1.43
CA LEU A 105 6.52 3.05 2.17
C LEU A 105 5.49 2.12 1.52
N GLU A 106 4.86 1.27 2.33
CA GLU A 106 3.68 0.49 1.97
C GLU A 106 2.56 0.79 2.96
N ILE A 107 1.46 1.32 2.45
CA ILE A 107 0.32 1.81 3.25
C ILE A 107 -0.82 0.80 3.24
N LYS A 108 -1.44 0.61 4.38
CA LYS A 108 -2.69 -0.13 4.50
C LYS A 108 -3.69 0.65 5.36
N CYS A 109 -4.83 1.00 4.77
CA CYS A 109 -5.94 1.67 5.41
C CYS A 109 -7.14 0.71 5.56
N PRO A 110 -7.08 -0.33 6.39
CA PRO A 110 -8.17 -1.28 6.51
C PRO A 110 -9.35 -0.66 7.29
N PRO A 111 -10.60 -0.71 6.78
CA PRO A 111 -11.75 -0.10 7.46
C PRO A 111 -12.13 -0.79 8.77
N LYS A 112 -11.83 -2.08 8.92
CA LYS A 112 -12.32 -2.89 10.07
C LYS A 112 -11.28 -3.80 10.72
N ARG A 113 -10.08 -3.95 10.13
CA ARG A 113 -9.09 -4.89 10.65
C ARG A 113 -8.39 -4.34 11.89
N LYS A 114 -8.17 -5.20 12.89
CA LYS A 114 -7.27 -4.86 14.01
C LYS A 114 -5.82 -4.86 13.52
N PHE A 115 -5.06 -3.88 13.96
CA PHE A 115 -3.64 -3.80 13.68
C PHE A 115 -2.88 -4.87 14.46
N THR A 116 -1.87 -5.41 13.81
CA THR A 116 -0.90 -6.31 14.44
C THR A 116 0.47 -5.63 14.49
N LYS A 117 1.27 -5.97 15.50
CA LYS A 117 2.64 -5.43 15.62
C LYS A 117 3.59 -5.97 14.55
N THR A 118 3.20 -7.04 13.87
CA THR A 118 3.99 -7.69 12.82
C THR A 118 3.27 -7.58 11.49
N CYS A 119 4.02 -7.38 10.41
CA CYS A 119 3.50 -7.42 9.07
C CYS A 119 2.92 -8.82 8.77
N PRO A 120 1.66 -8.93 8.32
CA PRO A 120 1.08 -10.22 7.92
C PRO A 120 1.89 -10.88 6.79
N PRO A 121 2.02 -12.22 6.76
CA PRO A 121 2.88 -12.93 5.81
C PRO A 121 2.63 -12.57 4.34
N HIS A 122 1.39 -12.48 3.92
CA HIS A 122 1.04 -12.13 2.54
C HIS A 122 1.46 -10.69 2.15
N TYR A 123 1.43 -9.74 3.08
CA TYR A 123 1.97 -8.39 2.86
C TYR A 123 3.49 -8.37 2.95
N LEU A 124 4.10 -9.22 3.80
CA LEU A 124 5.55 -9.34 3.84
C LEU A 124 6.09 -9.83 2.49
N MET A 125 5.42 -10.80 1.83
CA MET A 125 5.78 -11.24 0.48
C MET A 125 5.69 -10.09 -0.53
N GLN A 126 4.64 -9.27 -0.47
CA GLN A 126 4.49 -8.08 -1.30
C GLN A 126 5.67 -7.12 -1.10
N VAL A 127 5.95 -6.76 0.16
CA VAL A 127 7.03 -5.84 0.54
C VAL A 127 8.40 -6.36 0.07
N GLN A 128 8.69 -7.65 0.28
CA GLN A 128 9.95 -8.25 -0.19
C GLN A 128 10.08 -8.17 -1.72
N GLY A 129 9.00 -8.44 -2.46
CA GLY A 129 9.00 -8.30 -3.91
C GLY A 129 9.19 -6.87 -4.39
N GLN A 130 8.63 -5.90 -3.67
CA GLN A 130 8.83 -4.47 -3.96
C GLN A 130 10.26 -4.02 -3.69
N LEU A 131 10.83 -4.41 -2.55
CA LEU A 131 12.23 -4.12 -2.20
C LEU A 131 13.20 -4.69 -3.24
N GLU A 132 12.98 -5.93 -3.69
CA GLU A 132 13.79 -6.56 -4.75
C GLU A 132 13.72 -5.78 -6.06
N VAL A 133 12.53 -5.37 -6.49
CA VAL A 133 12.34 -4.61 -7.74
C VAL A 133 12.99 -3.24 -7.67
N CYS A 134 12.92 -2.58 -6.52
CA CYS A 134 13.42 -1.22 -6.32
C CYS A 134 14.90 -1.17 -5.89
N ASP A 135 15.53 -2.31 -5.63
CA ASP A 135 16.90 -2.42 -5.09
C ASP A 135 17.05 -1.60 -3.78
N LEU A 136 16.09 -1.82 -2.86
CA LEU A 136 16.03 -1.13 -1.57
C LEU A 136 16.05 -2.12 -0.40
N ASP A 137 16.61 -1.68 0.74
CA ASP A 137 16.81 -2.52 1.93
C ASP A 137 15.72 -2.36 2.99
N HIS A 138 15.00 -1.22 2.98
CA HIS A 138 14.10 -0.85 4.07
C HIS A 138 12.72 -0.45 3.56
N CYS A 139 11.69 -0.93 4.24
CA CYS A 139 10.30 -0.53 4.00
C CYS A 139 9.58 -0.35 5.33
N ASP A 140 8.88 0.77 5.46
CA ASP A 140 7.92 0.98 6.54
C ASP A 140 6.55 0.49 6.09
N PHE A 141 6.05 -0.54 6.79
CA PHE A 141 4.69 -1.05 6.60
C PHE A 141 3.75 -0.24 7.50
N PHE A 142 3.11 0.76 6.93
CA PHE A 142 2.32 1.75 7.67
C PHE A 142 0.83 1.41 7.64
N GLN A 143 0.26 1.16 8.81
CA GLN A 143 -1.16 0.86 8.97
C GLN A 143 -1.87 2.03 9.63
N VAL A 144 -2.90 2.55 8.96
CA VAL A 144 -3.70 3.67 9.45
C VAL A 144 -5.16 3.25 9.54
N LYS A 145 -5.80 3.52 10.69
CA LYS A 145 -7.24 3.44 10.82
C LYS A 145 -7.81 4.83 10.61
N ILE A 146 -8.65 4.96 9.61
CA ILE A 146 -9.36 6.19 9.29
C ILE A 146 -10.84 5.93 9.52
N GLU A 147 -11.51 6.84 10.18
CA GLU A 147 -12.95 6.84 10.41
C GLU A 147 -13.53 8.13 9.86
N ASP A 148 -14.62 8.02 9.10
CA ASP A 148 -15.37 9.18 8.63
C ASP A 148 -16.31 9.65 9.73
N TYR A 149 -16.48 10.95 9.88
CA TYR A 149 -17.57 11.51 10.66
C TYR A 149 -18.90 11.27 9.94
N GLU A 150 -19.93 10.89 10.67
CA GLU A 150 -21.26 10.65 10.09
C GLU A 150 -21.90 11.95 9.58
N ASN A 151 -21.53 13.08 10.21
CA ASN A 151 -22.05 14.41 9.88
C ASN A 151 -21.13 15.52 10.39
N PHE A 152 -21.42 16.76 9.94
CA PHE A 152 -20.63 17.92 10.31
C PHE A 152 -20.68 18.27 11.81
N GLU A 153 -21.79 17.98 12.48
CA GLU A 153 -21.93 18.23 13.92
C GLU A 153 -20.99 17.34 14.76
N GLU A 154 -20.77 16.12 14.33
CA GLU A 154 -19.82 15.20 14.95
C GLU A 154 -18.39 15.68 14.79
N TYR A 155 -18.04 16.15 13.59
CA TYR A 155 -16.75 16.77 13.32
C TYR A 155 -16.51 18.03 14.16
N GLU A 156 -17.51 18.94 14.26
CA GLU A 156 -17.40 20.14 15.11
C GLU A 156 -17.18 19.81 16.59
N LYS A 157 -17.87 18.78 17.10
CA LYS A 157 -17.66 18.35 18.50
C LYS A 157 -16.24 17.88 18.76
N ASP A 158 -15.66 17.16 17.82
CA ASP A 158 -14.28 16.66 17.92
C ASP A 158 -13.26 17.79 17.88
N LEU A 159 -13.48 18.83 17.05
CA LEU A 159 -12.60 20.00 16.98
C LEU A 159 -12.45 20.74 18.32
N PHE A 160 -13.49 20.68 19.17
CA PHE A 160 -13.49 21.34 20.48
C PHE A 160 -12.97 20.44 21.61
N LEU A 161 -12.70 19.16 21.33
CA LEU A 161 -12.14 18.22 22.31
C LEU A 161 -10.60 18.11 22.22
N ASP A 162 -9.99 18.79 21.25
CA ASP A 162 -8.62 18.51 20.79
C ASP A 162 -7.51 19.29 21.54
N ASP A 163 -7.77 19.80 22.76
CA ASP A 163 -6.70 20.32 23.61
C ASP A 163 -5.90 19.20 24.33
N ASP A 164 -6.31 17.92 24.23
CA ASP A 164 -5.71 16.79 24.93
C ASP A 164 -5.47 15.53 24.06
N VAL A 165 -5.23 15.64 22.73
CA VAL A 165 -4.95 14.46 21.93
C VAL A 165 -3.58 13.88 22.23
N ILE A 166 -3.55 12.95 23.14
CA ILE A 166 -2.47 11.97 23.27
C ILE A 166 -2.57 11.03 22.06
N LEU A 167 -1.68 11.20 21.07
CA LEU A 167 -1.53 10.23 19.99
C LEU A 167 -1.19 8.86 20.60
N PRO A 168 -2.04 7.84 20.49
CA PRO A 168 -1.74 6.54 21.02
C PRO A 168 -0.73 5.85 20.11
N GLY A 169 0.44 5.63 20.65
CA GLY A 169 1.37 4.66 20.11
C GLY A 169 2.67 5.20 19.53
N ARG A 170 3.59 5.47 20.40
CA ARG A 170 5.00 5.17 20.16
C ARG A 170 5.30 3.74 20.62
#